data_e978314558d09f1fb2345f32983a9846
#
_entry.id   e978314558d09f1fb2345f32983a9846
#
_cell.length_a   1.000
_cell.length_b   1.000
_cell.length_c   1.000
_cell.angle_alpha   90.00
_cell.angle_beta   90.00
_cell.angle_gamma   90.00
#
_symmetry.space_group_name_H-M   'P 1'
#
loop_
_entity.id
_entity.type
_entity.pdbx_description
1 polymer ?
#
loop_
_entity_poly.entity_id
_entity_poly.type
_entity_poly.pdbx_seq_one_letter_code
_entity_poly.pdbx_strand_id
1 'polypeptide(L)'
;MSSDPLWGDPLSEAADSVTVPFPGELGDVTAARLAAAGYLGTLALGQPPASAEHRDDILLAVSELAANAIQYAPGPFVLSLRRTFDGIHVVVADTNPDPPEPRRYHPSKGGGIGWHLIQALADEVSVVPGDDGKEIHLFLPW
;
A
#
# COMPACT_ATOMS: atom_id res chain seq x y z
N MET A 1 13.05 13.14 -29.94
CA MET A 1 12.94 12.59 -29.70
C MET A 1 12.77 12.17 -28.87
N SER A 2 12.78 12.18 -28.75
CA SER A 2 12.63 11.48 -28.35
C SER A 2 11.90 10.92 -27.57
N SER A 3 11.07 11.13 -27.46
CA SER A 3 10.18 10.15 -26.92
C SER A 3 10.49 8.82 -27.53
N ASP A 4 11.63 8.41 -27.18
CA ASP A 4 12.06 7.11 -27.56
C ASP A 4 11.12 6.10 -26.91
N PRO A 5 10.48 5.23 -27.65
CA PRO A 5 9.60 4.21 -27.10
C PRO A 5 10.33 3.24 -26.18
N LEU A 6 11.64 3.17 -26.24
CA LEU A 6 12.42 2.35 -25.31
C LEU A 6 12.34 2.84 -23.89
N TRP A 7 12.02 4.09 -23.71
CA TRP A 7 11.88 4.66 -22.37
C TRP A 7 10.53 4.43 -21.76
N GLY A 8 9.68 3.77 -22.51
CA GLY A 8 8.30 3.74 -22.10
C GLY A 8 7.63 5.09 -22.32
N ASP A 9 6.40 5.03 -22.61
CA ASP A 9 5.53 6.17 -22.68
C ASP A 9 5.33 6.69 -21.24
N PRO A 10 5.52 7.99 -20.97
CA PRO A 10 5.21 8.53 -19.65
C PRO A 10 3.80 8.22 -19.17
N LEU A 11 2.84 8.13 -20.07
CA LEU A 11 1.48 7.74 -19.72
C LEU A 11 1.40 6.28 -19.30
N SER A 12 2.21 5.44 -19.93
CA SER A 12 2.27 4.02 -19.58
C SER A 12 2.87 3.82 -18.19
N GLU A 13 3.93 4.55 -17.85
CA GLU A 13 4.51 4.51 -16.51
C GLU A 13 3.51 5.01 -15.48
N ALA A 14 2.80 6.09 -15.76
CA ALA A 14 1.79 6.63 -14.85
C ALA A 14 0.64 5.65 -14.65
N ALA A 15 0.32 4.83 -15.67
CA ALA A 15 -0.71 3.81 -15.57
C ALA A 15 -0.26 2.59 -14.76
N ASP A 16 1.06 2.35 -14.66
CA ASP A 16 1.61 1.20 -13.96
C ASP A 16 1.91 1.46 -12.49
N SER A 17 1.80 2.70 -12.05
CA SER A 17 2.08 3.05 -10.67
C SER A 17 1.31 4.31 -10.25
N VAL A 18 1.12 4.43 -8.95
CA VAL A 18 0.57 5.64 -8.33
C VAL A 18 1.31 5.89 -7.04
N THR A 19 1.51 7.17 -6.72
CA THR A 19 2.13 7.60 -5.46
C THR A 19 1.33 8.78 -4.94
N VAL A 20 0.83 8.67 -3.71
CA VAL A 20 -0.04 9.68 -3.12
C VAL A 20 0.43 10.01 -1.71
N PRO A 21 0.72 11.29 -1.42
CA PRO A 21 1.03 11.72 -0.06
C PRO A 21 -0.23 12.02 0.73
N PHE A 22 -0.18 11.77 2.03
CA PHE A 22 -1.27 12.05 2.96
C PHE A 22 -0.71 12.75 4.20
N PRO A 23 -1.45 13.72 4.78
CA PRO A 23 -0.99 14.41 5.99
C PRO A 23 -1.04 13.56 7.26
N GLY A 24 -1.74 12.43 7.26
CA GLY A 24 -1.83 11.55 8.43
C GLY A 24 -3.04 11.81 9.30
N GLU A 25 -4.14 12.24 8.72
CA GLU A 25 -5.40 12.49 9.41
C GLU A 25 -6.29 11.25 9.35
N LEU A 26 -7.26 11.16 10.27
CA LEU A 26 -8.14 9.97 10.34
C LEU A 26 -8.84 9.66 9.02
N GLY A 27 -9.28 10.70 8.31
CA GLY A 27 -9.92 10.52 7.00
C GLY A 27 -9.02 9.94 5.94
N ASP A 28 -7.72 9.88 6.18
CA ASP A 28 -6.76 9.42 5.19
C ASP A 28 -6.79 7.90 5.00
N VAL A 29 -7.35 7.14 5.94
CA VAL A 29 -7.55 5.71 5.74
C VAL A 29 -8.49 5.50 4.55
N THR A 30 -9.63 6.18 4.55
CA THR A 30 -10.59 6.10 3.46
C THR A 30 -10.00 6.67 2.17
N ALA A 31 -9.29 7.79 2.25
CA ALA A 31 -8.68 8.42 1.09
C ALA A 31 -7.62 7.52 0.45
N ALA A 32 -6.80 6.85 1.26
CA ALA A 32 -5.80 5.90 0.77
C ALA A 32 -6.46 4.71 0.07
N ARG A 33 -7.50 4.17 0.67
CA ARG A 33 -8.26 3.06 0.08
C ARG A 33 -8.88 3.47 -1.26
N LEU A 34 -9.46 4.66 -1.34
CA LEU A 34 -10.05 5.16 -2.58
C LEU A 34 -9.00 5.38 -3.66
N ALA A 35 -7.82 5.89 -3.31
CA ALA A 35 -6.72 6.05 -4.25
C ALA A 35 -6.28 4.70 -4.81
N ALA A 36 -6.15 3.71 -3.94
CA ALA A 36 -5.80 2.35 -4.36
C ALA A 36 -6.90 1.76 -5.25
N ALA A 37 -8.18 1.94 -4.89
CA ALA A 37 -9.29 1.44 -5.68
C ALA A 37 -9.31 2.05 -7.07
N GLY A 38 -9.03 3.34 -7.18
CA GLY A 38 -8.94 4.02 -8.47
C GLY A 38 -7.84 3.46 -9.35
N TYR A 39 -6.66 3.27 -8.77
CA TYR A 39 -5.52 2.67 -9.47
C TYR A 39 -5.85 1.25 -9.96
N LEU A 40 -6.36 0.41 -9.06
CA LEU A 40 -6.68 -0.98 -9.39
C LEU A 40 -7.80 -1.08 -10.42
N GLY A 41 -8.77 -0.17 -10.34
CA GLY A 41 -9.85 -0.11 -11.33
C GLY A 41 -9.34 0.22 -12.73
N THR A 42 -8.40 1.15 -12.83
CA THR A 42 -7.77 1.49 -14.11
C THR A 42 -6.91 0.33 -14.62
N LEU A 43 -6.13 -0.28 -13.73
CA LEU A 43 -5.30 -1.42 -14.09
C LEU A 43 -6.14 -2.58 -14.61
N ALA A 44 -7.28 -2.84 -13.99
CA ALA A 44 -8.15 -3.95 -14.37
C ALA A 44 -8.72 -3.83 -15.79
N LEU A 45 -8.77 -2.64 -16.35
CA LEU A 45 -9.23 -2.45 -17.73
C LEU A 45 -8.31 -3.16 -18.73
N GLY A 46 -7.01 -3.16 -18.47
CA GLY A 46 -6.03 -3.82 -19.33
C GLY A 46 -5.54 -5.15 -18.79
N GLN A 47 -5.60 -5.32 -17.49
CA GLN A 47 -5.10 -6.52 -16.81
C GLN A 47 -5.98 -6.83 -15.59
N PRO A 48 -7.09 -7.55 -15.80
CA PRO A 48 -7.98 -7.87 -14.68
C PRO A 48 -7.29 -8.83 -13.70
N PRO A 49 -7.70 -8.81 -12.44
CA PRO A 49 -7.12 -9.72 -11.45
C PRO A 49 -7.51 -11.16 -11.76
N ALA A 50 -6.64 -12.09 -11.36
CA ALA A 50 -6.91 -13.52 -11.52
C ALA A 50 -8.10 -13.97 -10.66
N SER A 51 -8.37 -13.25 -9.57
CA SER A 51 -9.50 -13.48 -8.70
C SER A 51 -10.03 -12.16 -8.18
N ALA A 52 -11.34 -12.03 -8.05
CA ALA A 52 -11.95 -10.83 -7.45
C ALA A 52 -11.47 -10.59 -6.02
N GLU A 53 -11.13 -11.65 -5.30
CA GLU A 53 -10.62 -11.55 -3.94
C GLU A 53 -9.29 -10.82 -3.87
N HIS A 54 -8.46 -10.92 -4.91
CA HIS A 54 -7.17 -10.23 -4.94
C HIS A 54 -7.33 -8.72 -4.80
N ARG A 55 -8.30 -8.15 -5.49
CA ARG A 55 -8.59 -6.72 -5.39
C ARG A 55 -8.99 -6.34 -3.97
N ASP A 56 -9.90 -7.12 -3.39
CA ASP A 56 -10.40 -6.85 -2.04
C ASP A 56 -9.27 -6.98 -1.00
N ASP A 57 -8.41 -7.97 -1.15
CA ASP A 57 -7.28 -8.19 -0.27
C ASP A 57 -6.29 -7.01 -0.31
N ILE A 58 -6.02 -6.49 -1.51
CA ILE A 58 -5.13 -5.32 -1.65
C ILE A 58 -5.74 -4.10 -0.98
N LEU A 59 -7.04 -3.86 -1.18
CA LEU A 59 -7.71 -2.72 -0.56
C LEU A 59 -7.73 -2.83 0.96
N LEU A 60 -7.93 -4.04 1.47
CA LEU A 60 -7.89 -4.28 2.91
C LEU A 60 -6.49 -4.04 3.47
N ALA A 61 -5.46 -4.55 2.79
CA ALA A 61 -4.07 -4.36 3.20
C ALA A 61 -3.69 -2.86 3.21
N VAL A 62 -4.10 -2.11 2.19
CA VAL A 62 -3.87 -0.66 2.13
C VAL A 62 -4.54 0.04 3.30
N SER A 63 -5.77 -0.31 3.60
CA SER A 63 -6.51 0.28 4.73
C SER A 63 -5.80 0.02 6.05
N GLU A 64 -5.31 -1.20 6.26
CA GLU A 64 -4.61 -1.55 7.48
C GLU A 64 -3.25 -0.86 7.60
N LEU A 65 -2.51 -0.75 6.49
CA LEU A 65 -1.25 0.00 6.49
C LEU A 65 -1.46 1.48 6.80
N ALA A 66 -2.48 2.09 6.22
CA ALA A 66 -2.80 3.50 6.48
C ALA A 66 -3.21 3.69 7.94
N ALA A 67 -4.06 2.81 8.48
CA ALA A 67 -4.47 2.87 9.87
C ALA A 67 -3.27 2.73 10.81
N ASN A 68 -2.35 1.82 10.51
CA ASN A 68 -1.14 1.65 11.31
C ASN A 68 -0.26 2.90 11.25
N ALA A 69 -0.11 3.51 10.09
CA ALA A 69 0.69 4.73 9.97
C ALA A 69 0.09 5.84 10.83
N ILE A 70 -1.21 6.05 10.78
CA ILE A 70 -1.88 7.09 11.55
C ILE A 70 -1.77 6.82 13.05
N GLN A 71 -1.94 5.58 13.46
CA GLN A 71 -1.99 5.23 14.88
C GLN A 71 -0.60 5.17 15.52
N TYR A 72 0.40 4.63 14.83
CA TYR A 72 1.71 4.34 15.41
C TYR A 72 2.84 5.19 14.86
N ALA A 73 2.59 5.96 13.81
CA ALA A 73 3.59 6.84 13.21
C ALA A 73 2.92 8.17 12.86
N PRO A 74 2.43 8.91 13.88
CA PRO A 74 1.70 10.15 13.63
C PRO A 74 2.52 11.11 12.76
N GLY A 75 1.85 11.67 11.77
CA GLY A 75 2.46 12.56 10.80
C GLY A 75 2.21 12.09 9.38
N PRO A 76 2.83 12.73 8.40
CA PRO A 76 2.61 12.40 7.00
C PRO A 76 3.05 11.00 6.65
N PHE A 77 2.35 10.38 5.69
CA PHE A 77 2.78 9.14 5.08
C PHE A 77 2.53 9.19 3.57
N VAL A 78 3.21 8.32 2.85
CA VAL A 78 3.09 8.23 1.40
C VAL A 78 2.71 6.79 1.03
N LEU A 79 1.67 6.66 0.22
CA LEU A 79 1.24 5.38 -0.31
C LEU A 79 1.68 5.26 -1.77
N SER A 80 2.28 4.14 -2.12
CA SER A 80 2.60 3.82 -3.51
C SER A 80 2.09 2.43 -3.86
N LEU A 81 1.54 2.30 -5.06
CA LEU A 81 1.19 1.01 -5.63
C LEU A 81 1.82 0.91 -7.01
N ARG A 82 2.34 -0.26 -7.32
CA ARG A 82 2.94 -0.52 -8.62
C ARG A 82 2.65 -1.95 -9.05
N ARG A 83 2.34 -2.11 -10.33
CA ARG A 83 2.19 -3.44 -10.89
C ARG A 83 3.56 -4.11 -11.00
N THR A 84 3.64 -5.37 -10.60
CA THR A 84 4.81 -6.22 -10.79
C THR A 84 4.47 -7.32 -11.78
N PHE A 85 5.44 -8.19 -12.06
CA PHE A 85 5.22 -9.29 -13.00
C PHE A 85 4.03 -10.17 -12.60
N ASP A 86 3.90 -10.47 -11.31
CA ASP A 86 2.90 -11.42 -10.82
C ASP A 86 1.93 -10.84 -9.78
N GLY A 87 1.96 -9.53 -9.55
CA GLY A 87 1.10 -8.95 -8.54
C GLY A 87 1.22 -7.45 -8.42
N ILE A 88 0.92 -6.98 -7.22
CA ILE A 88 0.98 -5.55 -6.88
C ILE A 88 1.96 -5.35 -5.74
N HIS A 89 2.86 -4.40 -5.90
CA HIS A 89 3.78 -3.96 -4.88
C HIS A 89 3.20 -2.71 -4.21
N VAL A 90 2.92 -2.81 -2.92
CA VAL A 90 2.38 -1.71 -2.12
C VAL A 90 3.46 -1.24 -1.15
N VAL A 91 3.66 0.06 -1.07
CA VAL A 91 4.62 0.66 -0.13
C VAL A 91 3.91 1.76 0.65
N VAL A 92 4.08 1.74 1.96
CA VAL A 92 3.71 2.88 2.81
C VAL A 92 4.97 3.35 3.50
N ALA A 93 5.33 4.61 3.26
CA ALA A 93 6.46 5.27 3.91
C ALA A 93 5.91 6.20 4.98
N ASP A 94 6.32 6.01 6.23
CA ASP A 94 5.88 6.82 7.36
C ASP A 94 7.05 7.50 8.07
N THR A 95 6.77 8.21 9.17
CA THR A 95 7.76 9.03 9.87
C THR A 95 8.29 8.41 11.16
N ASN A 96 7.97 7.14 11.43
CA ASN A 96 8.47 6.42 12.60
C ASN A 96 9.43 5.32 12.16
N PRO A 97 10.73 5.41 12.51
CA PRO A 97 11.70 4.38 12.12
C PRO A 97 11.55 3.06 12.85
N ASP A 98 10.80 3.02 13.94
CA ASP A 98 10.60 1.78 14.68
C ASP A 98 9.76 0.80 13.87
N PRO A 99 10.16 -0.48 13.77
CA PRO A 99 9.39 -1.45 13.02
C PRO A 99 8.04 -1.73 13.67
N PRO A 100 7.03 -2.12 12.89
CA PRO A 100 5.75 -2.52 13.47
C PRO A 100 5.92 -3.79 14.28
N GLU A 101 5.21 -3.87 15.39
CA GLU A 101 5.24 -5.05 16.24
C GLU A 101 3.87 -5.72 16.25
N PRO A 102 3.80 -7.05 16.14
CA PRO A 102 2.56 -7.76 16.37
C PRO A 102 2.15 -7.54 17.81
N ARG A 103 0.98 -6.96 18.02
CA ARG A 103 0.48 -6.71 19.36
C ARG A 103 -0.54 -7.76 19.73
N ARG A 104 -0.71 -7.98 21.03
CA ARG A 104 -1.79 -8.84 21.46
C ARG A 104 -3.11 -8.25 21.01
N TYR A 105 -3.98 -9.11 20.54
CA TYR A 105 -5.32 -8.70 20.16
C TYR A 105 -6.10 -8.23 21.40
N HIS A 106 -6.57 -6.99 21.35
CA HIS A 106 -7.41 -6.40 22.38
C HIS A 106 -8.68 -5.89 21.75
N PRO A 107 -9.76 -6.67 21.75
CA PRO A 107 -11.01 -6.26 21.08
C PRO A 107 -11.51 -4.89 21.55
N SER A 108 -11.38 -4.60 22.83
CA SER A 108 -11.84 -3.33 23.39
C SER A 108 -11.05 -2.12 22.93
N LYS A 109 -9.82 -2.33 22.45
CA LYS A 109 -8.94 -1.25 21.96
C LYS A 109 -8.78 -1.25 20.45
N GLY A 110 -9.32 -2.26 19.78
CA GLY A 110 -9.26 -2.34 18.32
C GLY A 110 -7.85 -2.50 17.76
N GLY A 111 -6.86 -2.84 18.61
CA GLY A 111 -5.48 -2.92 18.16
C GLY A 111 -4.98 -4.35 18.02
N GLY A 112 -3.91 -4.54 17.27
CA GLY A 112 -3.14 -5.78 17.22
C GLY A 112 -3.49 -6.74 16.10
N ILE A 113 -4.69 -6.65 15.52
CA ILE A 113 -5.11 -7.58 14.47
C ILE A 113 -4.64 -7.14 13.07
N GLY A 114 -4.50 -5.84 12.86
CA GLY A 114 -4.20 -5.30 11.53
C GLY A 114 -2.87 -5.80 10.97
N TRP A 115 -1.82 -5.85 11.78
CA TRP A 115 -0.51 -6.31 11.32
C TRP A 115 -0.54 -7.82 10.99
N HIS A 116 -1.21 -8.61 11.80
CA HIS A 116 -1.39 -10.04 11.52
C HIS A 116 -2.15 -10.26 10.22
N LEU A 117 -3.17 -9.43 9.98
CA LEU A 117 -3.95 -9.51 8.76
C LEU A 117 -3.09 -9.18 7.53
N ILE A 118 -2.27 -8.14 7.60
CA ILE A 118 -1.34 -7.79 6.52
C ILE A 118 -0.43 -8.97 6.19
N GLN A 119 0.14 -9.62 7.21
CA GLN A 119 1.02 -10.77 7.02
C GLN A 119 0.27 -11.96 6.41
N ALA A 120 -1.00 -12.12 6.73
CA ALA A 120 -1.81 -13.20 6.18
C ALA A 120 -2.20 -12.96 4.71
N LEU A 121 -2.42 -11.69 4.32
CA LEU A 121 -2.87 -11.35 2.97
C LEU A 121 -1.74 -11.28 1.97
N ALA A 122 -0.55 -10.82 2.39
CA ALA A 122 0.57 -10.59 1.48
C ALA A 122 1.41 -11.85 1.29
N ASP A 123 1.90 -12.05 0.07
CA ASP A 123 2.86 -13.11 -0.23
C ASP A 123 4.20 -12.82 0.43
N GLU A 124 4.56 -11.55 0.53
CA GLU A 124 5.82 -11.13 1.11
C GLU A 124 5.65 -9.77 1.78
N VAL A 125 6.27 -9.60 2.92
CA VAL A 125 6.27 -8.36 3.70
C VAL A 125 7.71 -8.04 4.07
N SER A 126 8.15 -6.80 3.81
CA SER A 126 9.43 -6.35 4.31
C SER A 126 9.32 -4.94 4.88
N VAL A 127 10.11 -4.67 5.91
CA VAL A 127 10.19 -3.38 6.56
C VAL A 127 11.59 -2.84 6.39
N VAL A 128 11.69 -1.65 5.81
CA VAL A 128 12.98 -0.99 5.56
C VAL A 128 13.07 0.23 6.44
N PRO A 129 13.78 0.17 7.57
CA PRO A 129 13.94 1.34 8.43
C PRO A 129 14.89 2.36 7.81
N GLY A 130 14.60 3.63 8.08
CA GLY A 130 15.47 4.74 7.70
C GLY A 130 15.77 5.60 8.92
N ASP A 131 16.43 6.73 8.72
CA ASP A 131 16.80 7.63 9.81
C ASP A 131 15.58 8.35 10.39
N ASP A 132 14.66 8.78 9.52
CA ASP A 132 13.53 9.61 9.91
C ASP A 132 12.18 8.91 9.69
N GLY A 133 12.20 7.62 9.43
CA GLY A 133 10.98 6.89 9.14
C GLY A 133 11.28 5.49 8.65
N LYS A 134 10.28 4.85 8.08
CA LYS A 134 10.43 3.51 7.50
C LYS A 134 9.53 3.35 6.30
N GLU A 135 9.83 2.33 5.51
CA GLU A 135 8.96 1.88 4.45
C GLU A 135 8.49 0.46 4.74
N ILE A 136 7.21 0.23 4.61
CA ILE A 136 6.64 -1.12 4.68
C ILE A 136 6.26 -1.52 3.27
N HIS A 137 6.84 -2.62 2.80
CA HIS A 137 6.64 -3.14 1.46
C HIS A 137 5.81 -4.41 1.53
N LEU A 138 4.75 -4.46 0.76
CA LEU A 138 3.91 -5.65 0.60
C LEU A 138 3.90 -6.07 -0.85
N PHE A 139 3.90 -7.38 -1.07
CA PHE A 139 3.71 -7.97 -2.40
C PHE A 139 2.47 -8.85 -2.33
N LEU A 140 1.45 -8.50 -3.09
CA LEU A 140 0.18 -9.22 -3.09
C LEU A 140 -0.15 -9.70 -4.49
N PRO A 141 -0.85 -10.84 -4.60
CA PRO A 141 -1.25 -11.34 -5.93
C PRO A 141 -2.30 -10.45 -6.58
N TRP A 142 -2.31 -10.50 -7.91
CA TRP A 142 -3.26 -9.75 -8.71
C TRP A 142 -4.00 -10.64 -9.72
#